data_84cc011835c4607b3830b13320d025a0
#
_entry.id   84cc011835c4607b3830b13320d025a0
#
_cell.length_a   1.000
_cell.length_b   1.000
_cell.length_c   1.000
_cell.angle_alpha   90.00
_cell.angle_beta   90.00
_cell.angle_gamma   90.00
#
_symmetry.space_group_name_H-M   'P 1'
#
loop_
_entity.id
_entity.type
_entity.pdbx_description
1 polymer ?
#
loop_
_entity_poly.entity_id
_entity_poly.type
_entity_poly.pdbx_seq_one_letter_code
_entity_poly.pdbx_strand_id
1 'polypeptide(L)'
;ECLVGSEMCIRDSHLCWFSNDPFPVEIKVCLDTWKRILPDFQVKHWTYQDAKAIGCRFINEALEARKWAFAADAVRFYAIYNEGGIYMDSDIFILKRFDHLIPEHGFVTFQENEMTQLQAAFFMGEKGNAFCKEVFEYYNSTPFLNPDGTYNTIISPITMYDVAKRRGYLPEDKEQHLPDDIIIYPAHYVGTFIKYYKICLLYTSPSPRDTR
;
A
#
# COMPACT_ATOMS: atom_id res chain seq x y z
N GLU A 1 9.96 21.90 12.47
CA GLU A 1 8.86 22.06 13.45
C GLU A 1 7.55 21.73 12.75
N CYS A 2 6.96 20.59 13.09
CA CYS A 2 5.58 20.32 12.71
C CYS A 2 4.69 21.31 13.48
N LEU A 3 4.02 22.21 12.77
CA LEU A 3 3.04 23.11 13.35
C LEU A 3 1.89 22.29 13.96
N VAL A 4 1.72 22.43 15.25
CA VAL A 4 0.61 21.84 16.02
C VAL A 4 -0.67 22.57 15.60
N GLY A 5 -1.44 21.95 14.69
CA GLY A 5 -2.74 22.46 14.28
C GLY A 5 -3.14 21.97 12.88
N SER A 6 -3.79 20.82 12.81
CA SER A 6 -4.57 20.31 11.65
C SER A 6 -3.87 20.11 10.31
N GLU A 7 -2.58 20.24 10.18
CA GLU A 7 -1.86 19.90 8.94
C GLU A 7 -1.19 18.55 9.12
N MET A 8 -1.64 17.61 8.32
CA MET A 8 -1.17 16.25 8.22
C MET A 8 0.33 16.23 7.92
N CYS A 9 1.11 15.63 8.79
CA CYS A 9 2.51 15.36 8.51
C CYS A 9 2.57 14.19 7.50
N ILE A 10 2.62 14.49 6.19
CA ILE A 10 2.77 13.47 5.13
C ILE A 10 4.11 12.70 5.24
N ARG A 11 4.83 12.88 6.32
CA ARG A 11 6.05 12.13 6.66
C ARG A 11 5.81 10.91 7.54
N ASP A 12 4.54 10.62 7.86
CA ASP A 12 4.18 9.37 8.52
C ASP A 12 4.12 8.27 7.48
N SER A 13 4.83 7.19 7.74
CA SER A 13 4.89 6.03 6.86
C SER A 13 4.23 4.84 7.54
N HIS A 14 3.57 4.01 6.76
CA HIS A 14 2.87 2.83 7.24
C HIS A 14 3.43 1.58 6.59
N LEU A 15 3.66 0.54 7.39
CA LEU A 15 3.94 -0.81 6.91
C LEU A 15 3.09 -1.85 7.63
N CYS A 16 2.78 -2.94 6.96
CA CYS A 16 2.07 -4.08 7.54
C CYS A 16 3.03 -5.25 7.77
N TRP A 17 2.98 -5.82 8.98
CA TRP A 17 3.65 -7.07 9.30
C TRP A 17 2.87 -7.79 10.41
N PHE A 18 2.14 -8.84 10.04
CA PHE A 18 1.18 -9.50 10.93
C PHE A 18 1.71 -10.77 11.60
N SER A 19 2.86 -11.28 11.14
CA SER A 19 3.54 -12.39 11.82
C SER A 19 4.21 -11.91 13.11
N ASN A 20 4.24 -12.78 14.11
CA ASN A 20 5.07 -12.61 15.31
C ASN A 20 6.54 -12.98 15.05
N ASP A 21 6.86 -13.52 13.87
CA ASP A 21 8.23 -13.87 13.51
C ASP A 21 9.06 -12.60 13.30
N PRO A 22 10.33 -12.61 13.64
CA PRO A 22 11.22 -11.49 13.35
C PRO A 22 11.32 -11.26 11.83
N PHE A 23 11.52 -10.02 11.44
CA PHE A 23 11.75 -9.71 10.04
C PHE A 23 12.92 -10.54 9.46
N PRO A 24 12.74 -11.18 8.29
CA PRO A 24 13.84 -11.78 7.53
C PRO A 24 14.97 -10.79 7.25
N VAL A 25 16.15 -11.30 6.92
CA VAL A 25 17.33 -10.44 6.67
C VAL A 25 17.08 -9.47 5.54
N GLU A 26 16.42 -9.92 4.47
CA GLU A 26 16.07 -9.11 3.29
C GLU A 26 15.18 -7.92 3.66
N ILE A 27 14.17 -8.17 4.48
CA ILE A 27 13.26 -7.11 4.97
C ILE A 27 14.03 -6.13 5.87
N LYS A 28 14.90 -6.60 6.75
CA LYS A 28 15.74 -5.72 7.58
C LYS A 28 16.61 -4.81 6.73
N VAL A 29 17.21 -5.33 5.66
CA VAL A 29 18.00 -4.53 4.72
C VAL A 29 17.16 -3.44 4.07
N CYS A 30 15.91 -3.74 3.66
CA CYS A 30 15.00 -2.73 3.14
C CYS A 30 14.68 -1.66 4.18
N LEU A 31 14.25 -2.06 5.37
CA LEU A 31 13.91 -1.14 6.46
C LEU A 31 15.10 -0.27 6.94
N ASP A 32 16.32 -0.80 6.87
CA ASP A 32 17.54 -0.02 7.17
C ASP A 32 17.78 1.09 6.14
N THR A 33 17.35 0.89 4.87
CA THR A 33 17.39 2.00 3.89
C THR A 33 16.41 3.10 4.24
N TRP A 34 15.22 2.78 4.79
CA TRP A 34 14.25 3.79 5.22
C TRP A 34 14.84 4.67 6.32
N LYS A 35 15.39 4.07 7.38
CA LYS A 35 16.02 4.79 8.48
C LYS A 35 17.19 5.67 8.02
N ARG A 36 17.97 5.20 7.05
CA ARG A 36 19.14 5.92 6.55
C ARG A 36 18.78 7.09 5.62
N ILE A 37 17.77 6.90 4.74
CA ILE A 37 17.45 7.86 3.68
C ILE A 37 16.32 8.80 4.09
N LEU A 38 15.43 8.32 4.96
CA LEU A 38 14.27 9.05 5.47
C LEU A 38 14.30 9.14 7.02
N PRO A 39 15.36 9.67 7.63
CA PRO A 39 15.52 9.68 9.09
C PRO A 39 14.47 10.57 9.80
N ASP A 40 13.82 11.45 9.07
CA ASP A 40 12.78 12.37 9.51
C ASP A 40 11.35 11.81 9.33
N PHE A 41 11.21 10.58 8.78
CA PHE A 41 9.93 9.91 8.65
C PHE A 41 9.66 9.02 9.87
N GLN A 42 8.43 9.09 10.37
CA GLN A 42 7.97 8.18 11.42
C GLN A 42 7.30 6.97 10.77
N VAL A 43 7.76 5.76 11.16
CA VAL A 43 7.22 4.53 10.60
C VAL A 43 6.27 3.88 11.58
N LYS A 44 4.99 3.84 11.25
CA LYS A 44 3.97 3.10 11.98
C LYS A 44 3.90 1.66 11.46
N HIS A 45 4.15 0.72 12.34
CA HIS A 45 4.00 -0.70 12.06
C HIS A 45 2.59 -1.16 12.44
N TRP A 46 1.82 -1.60 11.45
CA TRP A 46 0.52 -2.24 11.65
C TRP A 46 0.71 -3.70 12.00
N THR A 47 0.44 -4.05 13.25
CA THR A 47 0.53 -5.41 13.78
C THR A 47 -0.75 -6.21 13.52
N TYR A 48 -0.73 -7.51 13.84
CA TYR A 48 -1.92 -8.36 13.83
C TYR A 48 -3.06 -7.76 14.68
N GLN A 49 -2.73 -7.23 15.87
CA GLN A 49 -3.72 -6.67 16.79
C GLN A 49 -4.32 -5.36 16.25
N ASP A 50 -3.49 -4.51 15.68
CA ASP A 50 -3.96 -3.26 15.06
C ASP A 50 -4.91 -3.56 13.89
N ALA A 51 -4.54 -4.50 13.02
CA ALA A 51 -5.36 -4.91 11.89
C ALA A 51 -6.69 -5.54 12.34
N LYS A 52 -6.66 -6.38 13.36
CA LYS A 52 -7.87 -7.00 13.92
C LYS A 52 -8.81 -5.96 14.56
N ALA A 53 -8.26 -4.92 15.18
CA ALA A 53 -9.02 -3.85 15.81
C ALA A 53 -9.82 -2.99 14.82
N ILE A 54 -9.47 -3.02 13.51
CA ILE A 54 -10.23 -2.34 12.44
C ILE A 54 -11.67 -2.86 12.36
N GLY A 55 -11.89 -4.12 12.70
CA GLY A 55 -13.22 -4.73 12.71
C GLY A 55 -13.74 -5.11 11.32
N CYS A 56 -12.92 -5.01 10.28
CA CYS A 56 -13.26 -5.41 8.92
C CYS A 56 -13.28 -6.95 8.80
N ARG A 57 -14.38 -7.51 8.29
CA ARG A 57 -14.56 -8.95 8.14
C ARG A 57 -13.51 -9.57 7.23
N PHE A 58 -13.23 -8.95 6.07
CA PHE A 58 -12.21 -9.41 5.12
C PHE A 58 -10.85 -9.54 5.80
N ILE A 59 -10.43 -8.50 6.52
CA ILE A 59 -9.15 -8.48 7.24
C ILE A 59 -9.10 -9.62 8.26
N ASN A 60 -10.14 -9.76 9.09
CA ASN A 60 -10.18 -10.77 10.15
C ASN A 60 -10.09 -12.19 9.60
N GLU A 61 -10.88 -12.49 8.55
CA GLU A 61 -10.84 -13.81 7.89
C GLU A 61 -9.48 -14.10 7.24
N ALA A 62 -8.85 -13.08 6.58
CA ALA A 62 -7.52 -13.22 6.00
C ALA A 62 -6.44 -13.44 7.06
N LEU A 63 -6.51 -12.73 8.19
CA LEU A 63 -5.61 -12.90 9.33
C LEU A 63 -5.74 -14.30 9.95
N GLU A 64 -6.95 -14.79 10.16
CA GLU A 64 -7.22 -16.13 10.71
C GLU A 64 -6.73 -17.24 9.78
N ALA A 65 -6.87 -17.03 8.45
CA ALA A 65 -6.33 -17.93 7.43
C ALA A 65 -4.81 -17.80 7.24
N ARG A 66 -4.13 -16.88 7.95
CA ARG A 66 -2.71 -16.53 7.77
C ARG A 66 -2.35 -16.08 6.36
N LYS A 67 -3.30 -15.49 5.66
CA LYS A 67 -3.13 -14.93 4.32
C LYS A 67 -2.76 -13.45 4.44
N TRP A 68 -1.55 -13.20 4.98
CA TRP A 68 -1.07 -11.89 5.40
C TRP A 68 -1.11 -10.83 4.29
N ALA A 69 -0.76 -11.21 3.07
CA ALA A 69 -0.76 -10.29 1.92
C ALA A 69 -2.16 -9.72 1.65
N PHE A 70 -3.21 -10.56 1.70
CA PHE A 70 -4.59 -10.11 1.50
C PHE A 70 -5.09 -9.24 2.65
N ALA A 71 -4.71 -9.53 3.89
CA ALA A 71 -5.01 -8.64 5.00
C ALA A 71 -4.36 -7.26 4.79
N ALA A 72 -3.08 -7.23 4.36
CA ALA A 72 -2.37 -6.00 4.06
C ALA A 72 -3.01 -5.21 2.91
N ASP A 73 -3.57 -5.89 1.90
CA ASP A 73 -4.27 -5.25 0.79
C ASP A 73 -5.45 -4.37 1.24
N ALA A 74 -6.11 -4.71 2.35
CA ALA A 74 -7.15 -3.88 2.93
C ALA A 74 -6.60 -2.86 3.93
N VAL A 75 -5.67 -3.27 4.81
CA VAL A 75 -5.13 -2.42 5.89
C VAL A 75 -4.40 -1.19 5.33
N ARG A 76 -3.68 -1.30 4.21
CA ARG A 76 -2.94 -0.18 3.60
C ARG A 76 -3.86 0.99 3.24
N PHE A 77 -5.06 0.73 2.73
CA PHE A 77 -6.03 1.78 2.38
C PHE A 77 -6.75 2.32 3.60
N TYR A 78 -7.05 1.46 4.57
CA TYR A 78 -7.55 1.91 5.86
C TYR A 78 -6.58 2.88 6.55
N ALA A 79 -5.28 2.56 6.55
CA ALA A 79 -4.23 3.36 7.15
C ALA A 79 -4.20 4.76 6.53
N ILE A 80 -4.08 4.86 5.20
CA ILE A 80 -4.02 6.16 4.52
C ILE A 80 -5.33 6.92 4.63
N TYR A 81 -6.48 6.25 4.53
CA TYR A 81 -7.76 6.92 4.71
C TYR A 81 -7.92 7.55 6.10
N ASN A 82 -7.54 6.83 7.17
CA ASN A 82 -7.74 7.30 8.54
C ASN A 82 -6.63 8.20 9.08
N GLU A 83 -5.42 8.04 8.61
CA GLU A 83 -4.26 8.72 9.17
C GLU A 83 -3.53 9.60 8.15
N GLY A 84 -3.69 9.33 6.85
CA GLY A 84 -2.90 9.93 5.78
C GLY A 84 -1.48 9.36 5.76
N GLY A 85 -0.61 9.96 4.93
CA GLY A 85 0.80 9.59 4.91
C GLY A 85 1.18 8.69 3.74
N ILE A 86 2.20 7.88 3.92
CA ILE A 86 2.82 7.06 2.87
C ILE A 86 2.73 5.60 3.26
N TYR A 87 2.13 4.79 2.40
CA TYR A 87 2.20 3.33 2.56
C TYR A 87 3.40 2.77 1.80
N MET A 88 4.13 1.89 2.45
CA MET A 88 5.25 1.15 1.84
C MET A 88 5.20 -0.31 2.29
N ASP A 89 5.23 -1.25 1.35
CA ASP A 89 5.45 -2.66 1.68
C ASP A 89 6.83 -2.84 2.34
N SER A 90 6.94 -3.76 3.27
CA SER A 90 8.15 -3.96 4.08
C SER A 90 9.41 -4.32 3.27
N ASP A 91 9.22 -4.79 2.04
CA ASP A 91 10.28 -5.16 1.09
C ASP A 91 10.67 -4.02 0.11
N ILE A 92 10.14 -2.82 0.32
CA ILE A 92 10.55 -1.65 -0.46
C ILE A 92 11.96 -1.22 -0.05
N PHE A 93 12.87 -1.19 -1.02
CA PHE A 93 14.23 -0.69 -0.86
C PHE A 93 14.34 0.74 -1.37
N ILE A 94 14.68 1.69 -0.50
CA ILE A 94 14.78 3.11 -0.85
C ILE A 94 16.21 3.44 -1.28
N LEU A 95 16.36 3.99 -2.48
CA LEU A 95 17.65 4.42 -3.03
C LEU A 95 17.95 5.89 -2.77
N LYS A 96 16.92 6.73 -2.80
CA LYS A 96 17.02 8.19 -2.61
C LYS A 96 15.71 8.76 -2.09
N ARG A 97 15.77 9.97 -1.57
CA ARG A 97 14.57 10.70 -1.13
C ARG A 97 13.62 10.97 -2.30
N PHE A 98 12.33 11.00 -1.99
CA PHE A 98 11.24 11.20 -2.94
C PHE A 98 10.29 12.34 -2.52
N ASP A 99 10.77 13.31 -1.74
CA ASP A 99 9.96 14.43 -1.21
C ASP A 99 9.20 15.18 -2.33
N HIS A 100 9.78 15.23 -3.53
CA HIS A 100 9.17 15.87 -4.71
C HIS A 100 7.94 15.15 -5.27
N LEU A 101 7.68 13.92 -4.82
CA LEU A 101 6.49 13.13 -5.21
C LEU A 101 5.38 13.23 -4.16
N ILE A 102 5.69 13.76 -2.96
CA ILE A 102 4.72 13.87 -1.88
C ILE A 102 3.73 14.98 -2.22
N PRO A 103 2.43 14.68 -2.36
CA PRO A 103 1.45 15.68 -2.69
C PRO A 103 1.15 16.57 -1.48
N GLU A 104 0.78 17.83 -1.70
CA GLU A 104 0.22 18.67 -0.64
C GLU A 104 -1.18 18.21 -0.25
N HIS A 105 -1.96 17.78 -1.24
CA HIS A 105 -3.33 17.27 -1.11
C HIS A 105 -3.56 16.08 -2.05
N GLY A 106 -4.61 15.32 -1.80
CA GLY A 106 -5.07 14.26 -2.70
C GLY A 106 -4.34 12.93 -2.52
N PHE A 107 -4.04 12.28 -3.63
CA PHE A 107 -3.50 10.92 -3.67
C PHE A 107 -2.51 10.75 -4.81
N VAL A 108 -1.42 10.06 -4.52
CA VAL A 108 -0.38 9.72 -5.52
C VAL A 108 -0.13 8.22 -5.52
N THR A 109 -0.14 7.65 -6.71
CA THR A 109 0.32 6.28 -6.97
C THR A 109 1.01 6.21 -8.34
N PHE A 110 1.35 5.00 -8.77
CA PHE A 110 2.14 4.73 -9.95
C PHE A 110 1.49 3.62 -10.77
N GLN A 111 1.75 3.63 -12.06
CA GLN A 111 1.35 2.53 -12.93
C GLN A 111 2.20 1.29 -12.64
N GLU A 112 1.60 0.13 -12.76
CA GLU A 112 2.33 -1.13 -12.94
C GLU A 112 2.76 -1.30 -14.40
N ASN A 113 3.73 -2.18 -14.65
CA ASN A 113 4.28 -2.38 -16.00
C ASN A 113 3.22 -2.73 -17.06
N GLU A 114 2.13 -3.37 -16.66
CA GLU A 114 1.03 -3.77 -17.57
C GLU A 114 -0.03 -2.68 -17.73
N MET A 115 0.11 -1.53 -17.05
CA MET A 115 -0.81 -0.37 -17.08
C MET A 115 -2.28 -0.67 -16.75
N THR A 116 -2.65 -1.93 -16.57
CA THR A 116 -3.97 -2.40 -16.16
C THR A 116 -4.03 -2.70 -14.66
N GLN A 117 -2.98 -2.32 -13.95
CA GLN A 117 -2.85 -2.40 -12.50
C GLN A 117 -2.14 -1.14 -12.01
N LEU A 118 -2.39 -0.78 -10.76
CA LEU A 118 -1.70 0.33 -10.09
C LEU A 118 -0.84 -0.19 -8.96
N GLN A 119 0.26 0.53 -8.71
CA GLN A 119 1.22 0.18 -7.69
C GLN A 119 0.63 0.30 -6.29
N ALA A 120 0.44 -0.84 -5.63
CA ALA A 120 -0.11 -0.91 -4.28
C ALA A 120 0.95 -1.04 -3.18
N ALA A 121 2.19 -1.35 -3.54
CA ALA A 121 3.28 -1.49 -2.57
C ALA A 121 3.89 -0.14 -2.15
N PHE A 122 3.62 0.93 -2.91
CA PHE A 122 4.10 2.28 -2.62
C PHE A 122 3.09 3.31 -3.15
N PHE A 123 2.46 4.02 -2.26
CA PHE A 123 1.55 5.13 -2.58
C PHE A 123 1.41 6.07 -1.39
N MET A 124 0.84 7.24 -1.62
CA MET A 124 0.67 8.25 -0.58
C MET A 124 -0.62 9.04 -0.78
N GLY A 125 -1.16 9.54 0.32
CA GLY A 125 -2.39 10.31 0.27
C GLY A 125 -2.69 11.05 1.56
N GLU A 126 -3.53 12.05 1.44
CA GLU A 126 -4.02 12.78 2.60
C GLU A 126 -5.03 11.95 3.40
N LYS A 127 -5.19 12.32 4.67
CA LYS A 127 -6.22 11.76 5.53
C LYS A 127 -7.62 12.11 4.99
N GLY A 128 -8.51 11.11 4.99
CA GLY A 128 -9.86 11.27 4.47
C GLY A 128 -9.96 11.14 2.94
N ASN A 129 -8.87 10.77 2.27
CA ASN A 129 -8.82 10.67 0.82
C ASN A 129 -9.90 9.75 0.25
N ALA A 130 -10.67 10.26 -0.74
CA ALA A 130 -11.81 9.55 -1.31
C ALA A 130 -11.41 8.28 -2.08
N PHE A 131 -10.24 8.27 -2.73
CA PHE A 131 -9.72 7.09 -3.43
C PHE A 131 -9.45 5.94 -2.47
N CYS A 132 -8.72 6.21 -1.39
CA CYS A 132 -8.41 5.21 -0.36
C CYS A 132 -9.69 4.69 0.33
N LYS A 133 -10.65 5.59 0.59
CA LYS A 133 -11.96 5.22 1.13
C LYS A 133 -12.66 4.20 0.23
N GLU A 134 -12.77 4.50 -1.06
CA GLU A 134 -13.50 3.66 -2.01
C GLU A 134 -12.83 2.29 -2.20
N VAL A 135 -11.49 2.23 -2.26
CA VAL A 135 -10.76 0.96 -2.30
C VAL A 135 -10.97 0.17 -1.01
N PHE A 136 -10.91 0.81 0.15
CA PHE A 136 -11.15 0.14 1.43
C PHE A 136 -12.60 -0.36 1.55
N GLU A 137 -13.59 0.39 1.08
CA GLU A 137 -15.00 -0.01 1.11
C GLU A 137 -15.27 -1.30 0.34
N TYR A 138 -14.52 -1.55 -0.74
CA TYR A 138 -14.59 -2.84 -1.44
C TYR A 138 -14.28 -3.99 -0.47
N TYR A 139 -13.16 -3.92 0.26
CA TYR A 139 -12.76 -4.95 1.22
C TYR A 139 -13.71 -5.01 2.44
N ASN A 140 -14.18 -3.87 2.89
CA ASN A 140 -15.08 -3.80 4.04
C ASN A 140 -16.47 -4.38 3.75
N SER A 141 -16.90 -4.36 2.48
CA SER A 141 -18.21 -4.89 2.04
C SER A 141 -18.14 -6.33 1.54
N THR A 142 -16.96 -6.90 1.36
CA THR A 142 -16.76 -8.21 0.73
C THR A 142 -16.11 -9.17 1.73
N PRO A 143 -16.56 -10.43 1.86
CA PRO A 143 -15.88 -11.41 2.69
C PRO A 143 -14.58 -11.89 2.01
N PHE A 144 -13.57 -12.28 2.79
CA PHE A 144 -12.40 -12.99 2.28
C PHE A 144 -12.71 -14.48 2.05
N LEU A 145 -13.46 -15.09 2.97
CA LEU A 145 -13.91 -16.47 2.86
C LEU A 145 -15.30 -16.51 2.18
N ASN A 146 -15.36 -17.09 0.99
CA ASN A 146 -16.59 -17.28 0.24
C ASN A 146 -17.46 -18.38 0.88
N PRO A 147 -18.78 -18.38 0.62
CA PRO A 147 -19.68 -19.42 1.16
C PRO A 147 -19.35 -20.85 0.72
N ASP A 148 -18.67 -21.01 -0.42
CA ASP A 148 -18.21 -22.30 -0.95
C ASP A 148 -16.87 -22.77 -0.35
N GLY A 149 -16.29 -22.01 0.57
CA GLY A 149 -15.02 -22.32 1.23
C GLY A 149 -13.79 -21.84 0.43
N THR A 150 -13.95 -21.25 -0.72
CA THR A 150 -12.84 -20.61 -1.46
C THR A 150 -12.50 -19.24 -0.89
N TYR A 151 -11.31 -18.71 -1.24
CA TYR A 151 -10.91 -17.37 -0.84
C TYR A 151 -11.16 -16.37 -1.96
N ASN A 152 -11.58 -15.17 -1.58
CA ASN A 152 -11.56 -14.01 -2.46
C ASN A 152 -10.10 -13.53 -2.60
N THR A 153 -9.50 -13.82 -3.75
CA THR A 153 -8.09 -13.55 -4.03
C THR A 153 -7.87 -12.28 -4.87
N ILE A 154 -8.83 -11.37 -4.88
CA ILE A 154 -8.62 -10.08 -5.56
C ILE A 154 -7.53 -9.28 -4.84
N ILE A 155 -6.57 -8.79 -5.62
CA ILE A 155 -5.44 -8.02 -5.13
C ILE A 155 -5.69 -6.51 -5.28
N SER A 156 -5.09 -5.73 -4.40
CA SER A 156 -5.28 -4.28 -4.39
C SER A 156 -4.88 -3.54 -5.67
N PRO A 157 -3.85 -3.93 -6.44
CA PRO A 157 -3.56 -3.32 -7.74
C PRO A 157 -4.74 -3.31 -8.71
N ILE A 158 -5.56 -4.37 -8.72
CA ILE A 158 -6.77 -4.48 -9.55
C ILE A 158 -7.89 -3.59 -9.02
N THR A 159 -8.12 -3.62 -7.71
CA THR A 159 -9.17 -2.78 -7.08
C THR A 159 -8.86 -1.30 -7.27
N MET A 160 -7.58 -0.90 -7.12
CA MET A 160 -7.12 0.47 -7.40
C MET A 160 -7.38 0.86 -8.87
N TYR A 161 -7.05 -0.03 -9.81
CA TYR A 161 -7.27 0.20 -11.23
C TYR A 161 -8.75 0.46 -11.53
N ASP A 162 -9.65 -0.35 -10.95
CA ASP A 162 -11.10 -0.20 -11.15
C ASP A 162 -11.63 1.13 -10.60
N VAL A 163 -11.11 1.56 -9.44
CA VAL A 163 -11.44 2.87 -8.84
C VAL A 163 -10.92 4.02 -9.70
N ALA A 164 -9.68 3.94 -10.19
CA ALA A 164 -9.08 4.94 -11.06
C ALA A 164 -9.79 5.02 -12.42
N LYS A 165 -10.14 3.89 -12.99
CA LYS A 165 -10.86 3.80 -14.27
C LYS A 165 -12.21 4.53 -14.22
N ARG A 166 -12.97 4.43 -13.10
CA ARG A 166 -14.20 5.18 -12.91
C ARG A 166 -13.98 6.70 -12.87
N ARG A 167 -12.75 7.15 -12.57
CA ARG A 167 -12.33 8.56 -12.57
C ARG A 167 -11.65 9.01 -13.87
N GLY A 168 -11.66 8.16 -14.90
CA GLY A 168 -11.13 8.51 -16.21
C GLY A 168 -9.68 8.10 -16.46
N TYR A 169 -9.09 7.25 -15.60
CA TYR A 169 -7.76 6.68 -15.85
C TYR A 169 -7.73 5.91 -17.17
N LEU A 170 -6.68 6.15 -17.94
CA LEU A 170 -6.41 5.45 -19.21
C LEU A 170 -5.14 4.62 -19.07
N PRO A 171 -5.06 3.38 -19.62
CA PRO A 171 -3.87 2.54 -19.57
C PRO A 171 -2.83 3.02 -20.60
N GLU A 172 -2.30 4.22 -20.40
CA GLU A 172 -1.30 4.88 -21.24
C GLU A 172 -0.08 5.24 -20.39
N ASP A 173 1.13 4.96 -20.87
CA ASP A 173 2.39 5.22 -20.17
C ASP A 173 2.70 6.72 -20.11
N LYS A 174 1.92 7.43 -19.31
CA LYS A 174 2.08 8.87 -19.07
C LYS A 174 1.57 9.25 -17.68
N GLU A 175 2.04 10.39 -17.18
CA GLU A 175 1.48 11.03 -15.99
C GLU A 175 0.02 11.42 -16.24
N GLN A 176 -0.85 11.11 -15.28
CA GLN A 176 -2.28 11.42 -15.37
C GLN A 176 -2.75 12.10 -14.10
N HIS A 177 -3.53 13.16 -14.29
CA HIS A 177 -4.21 13.88 -13.23
C HIS A 177 -5.71 13.59 -13.34
N LEU A 178 -6.26 12.95 -12.32
CA LEU A 178 -7.67 12.58 -12.25
C LEU A 178 -8.42 13.49 -11.27
N PRO A 179 -9.77 13.50 -11.27
CA PRO A 179 -10.55 14.15 -10.23
C PRO A 179 -10.13 13.74 -8.82
N ASP A 180 -10.46 14.56 -7.82
CA ASP A 180 -10.10 14.39 -6.41
C ASP A 180 -8.60 14.47 -6.14
N ASP A 181 -7.87 15.31 -6.91
CA ASP A 181 -6.42 15.54 -6.82
C ASP A 181 -5.58 14.24 -6.85
N ILE A 182 -6.00 13.29 -7.70
CA ILE A 182 -5.30 12.03 -7.89
C ILE A 182 -4.25 12.19 -8.98
N ILE A 183 -2.99 11.87 -8.67
CA ILE A 183 -1.88 11.81 -9.62
C ILE A 183 -1.41 10.37 -9.77
N ILE A 184 -1.36 9.90 -11.00
CA ILE A 184 -0.83 8.57 -11.34
C ILE A 184 0.39 8.74 -12.24
N TYR A 185 1.56 8.44 -11.69
CA TYR A 185 2.81 8.52 -12.43
C TYR A 185 3.08 7.25 -13.24
N PRO A 186 3.83 7.35 -14.36
CA PRO A 186 4.31 6.19 -15.10
C PRO A 186 5.12 5.22 -14.24
N ALA A 187 5.06 3.94 -14.59
CA ALA A 187 5.72 2.86 -13.83
C ALA A 187 7.23 3.07 -13.65
N HIS A 188 7.92 3.75 -14.59
CA HIS A 188 9.35 3.98 -14.52
C HIS A 188 9.79 4.88 -13.35
N TYR A 189 8.88 5.69 -12.77
CA TYR A 189 9.19 6.49 -11.59
C TYR A 189 9.57 5.64 -10.38
N VAL A 190 8.89 4.49 -10.21
CA VAL A 190 9.17 3.51 -9.14
C VAL A 190 9.93 2.30 -9.68
N GLY A 191 9.72 1.91 -10.94
CA GLY A 191 10.40 0.78 -11.57
C GLY A 191 11.92 0.93 -11.63
N THR A 192 12.44 2.15 -11.66
CA THR A 192 13.86 2.44 -11.54
C THR A 192 14.41 2.08 -10.15
N PHE A 193 13.59 2.13 -9.11
CA PHE A 193 13.94 1.72 -7.75
C PHE A 193 13.86 0.19 -7.57
N ILE A 194 12.93 -0.46 -8.25
CA ILE A 194 12.65 -1.89 -8.15
C ILE A 194 13.58 -2.72 -9.05
N LYS A 195 14.01 -2.18 -10.19
CA LYS A 195 14.77 -2.91 -11.22
C LYS A 195 16.15 -3.41 -10.76
N TYR A 196 16.74 -2.79 -9.75
CA TYR A 196 18.05 -3.17 -9.21
C TYR A 196 17.99 -4.25 -8.11
N TYR A 197 16.82 -4.54 -7.56
CA TYR A 197 16.67 -5.49 -6.44
C TYR A 197 15.60 -6.53 -6.74
N LYS A 198 15.87 -7.38 -7.72
CA LYS A 198 15.06 -8.59 -8.00
C LYS A 198 14.83 -9.48 -6.77
N ILE A 199 15.53 -9.24 -5.68
CA ILE A 199 15.46 -10.02 -4.45
C ILE A 199 14.25 -9.60 -3.60
N CYS A 200 13.87 -8.34 -3.59
CA CYS A 200 12.72 -7.85 -2.81
C CYS A 200 11.35 -8.12 -3.45
N LEU A 201 11.28 -8.26 -4.77
CA LEU A 201 10.05 -8.57 -5.49
C LEU A 201 9.58 -10.03 -5.37
N LEU A 202 10.43 -10.93 -4.88
CA LEU A 202 10.09 -12.37 -4.74
C LEU A 202 9.09 -12.65 -3.61
N TYR A 203 8.77 -11.67 -2.75
CA TYR A 203 7.90 -11.85 -1.60
C TYR A 203 6.53 -11.17 -1.70
N THR A 204 6.28 -10.35 -2.73
CA THR A 204 4.93 -9.81 -3.01
C THR A 204 4.03 -10.83 -3.70
N SER A 205 4.59 -11.84 -4.33
CA SER A 205 3.83 -13.04 -4.72
C SER A 205 3.51 -13.85 -3.47
N PRO A 206 2.31 -14.46 -3.36
CA PRO A 206 2.02 -15.36 -2.26
C PRO A 206 3.16 -16.35 -2.12
N SER A 207 3.78 -16.38 -0.94
CA SER A 207 4.88 -17.29 -0.65
C SER A 207 4.47 -18.69 -1.09
N PRO A 208 5.36 -19.54 -1.66
CA PRO A 208 5.05 -20.95 -1.92
C PRO A 208 4.55 -21.72 -0.68
N ARG A 209 4.72 -21.15 0.52
CA ARG A 209 4.15 -21.65 1.78
C ARG A 209 2.69 -21.27 1.98
N ASP A 210 2.18 -20.25 1.26
CA ASP A 210 0.78 -19.82 1.32
C ASP A 210 -0.14 -20.61 0.37
N THR A 211 0.44 -21.46 -0.48
CA THR A 211 -0.28 -22.30 -1.46
C THR A 211 -0.47 -23.74 -1.03
N ARG A 212 -0.20 -24.09 0.25
CA ARG A 212 -0.46 -25.43 0.80
C ARG A 212 -1.53 -25.37 1.88
#